data_41f18b627138bdccd7cd5da3f89216ca
#
_entry.id   41f18b627138bdccd7cd5da3f89216ca
#
_cell.length_a   1.000
_cell.length_b   1.000
_cell.length_c   1.000
_cell.angle_alpha   90.00
_cell.angle_beta   90.00
_cell.angle_gamma   90.00
#
_symmetry.space_group_name_H-M   'P 1'
#
loop_
_entity.id
_entity.type
_entity.pdbx_description
1 polymer ?
#
loop_
_entity_poly.entity_id
_entity_poly.type
_entity_poly.pdbx_seq_one_letter_code
_entity_poly.pdbx_strand_id
1 'polypeptide(L)'
;MEKIIRMLFITLVLTSCAVKKNNQTDISPELQNKMGVMYAKGLGVEVDYHKAFEFYMKSALRNYAQAQNNVAFCYVSGQGVKKDYSKAMEWYLKAAQQNHAEAQNNIGVMYEKAEG
;
A
#
# COMPACT_ATOMS: atom_id res chain seq x y z
N MET A 1 45.25 20.36 14.66
CA MET A 1 43.99 21.13 14.64
C MET A 1 43.21 21.00 13.32
N GLU A 2 43.84 21.13 12.16
CA GLU A 2 43.15 21.01 10.87
C GLU A 2 42.50 19.64 10.62
N LYS A 3 43.11 18.51 11.05
CA LYS A 3 42.57 17.18 10.89
C LYS A 3 41.30 16.93 11.75
N ILE A 4 41.22 17.55 12.93
CA ILE A 4 40.05 17.44 13.82
C ILE A 4 38.89 18.27 13.27
N ILE A 5 39.14 19.44 12.71
CA ILE A 5 38.12 20.30 12.09
C ILE A 5 37.52 19.63 10.85
N ARG A 6 38.38 18.97 10.03
CA ARG A 6 37.91 18.20 8.86
C ARG A 6 37.06 17.00 9.24
N MET A 7 37.40 16.27 10.29
CA MET A 7 36.61 15.17 10.80
C MET A 7 35.26 15.62 11.36
N LEU A 8 35.26 16.74 12.10
CA LEU A 8 34.00 17.32 12.62
C LEU A 8 33.09 17.79 11.48
N PHE A 9 33.66 18.35 10.40
CA PHE A 9 32.91 18.81 9.24
C PHE A 9 32.29 17.64 8.46
N ILE A 10 33.02 16.53 8.31
CA ILE A 10 32.55 15.32 7.65
C ILE A 10 31.42 14.66 8.47
N THR A 11 31.56 14.58 9.79
CA THR A 11 30.50 14.05 10.67
C THR A 11 29.24 14.93 10.64
N LEU A 12 29.38 16.24 10.59
CA LEU A 12 28.25 17.15 10.49
C LEU A 12 27.49 16.99 9.16
N VAL A 13 28.20 16.84 8.04
CA VAL A 13 27.60 16.61 6.72
C VAL A 13 26.90 15.27 6.66
N LEU A 14 27.49 14.21 7.22
CA LEU A 14 26.87 12.89 7.28
C LEU A 14 25.60 12.89 8.16
N THR A 15 25.63 13.58 9.29
CA THR A 15 24.46 13.72 10.17
C THR A 15 23.35 14.53 9.48
N SER A 16 23.69 15.58 8.75
CA SER A 16 22.74 16.38 7.98
C SER A 16 22.10 15.57 6.84
N CYS A 17 22.87 14.72 6.14
CA CYS A 17 22.33 13.83 5.11
C CYS A 17 21.44 12.73 5.72
N ALA A 18 21.80 12.19 6.88
CA ALA A 18 20.98 11.19 7.59
C ALA A 18 19.66 11.81 8.07
N VAL A 19 19.68 13.03 8.60
CA VAL A 19 18.47 13.78 9.01
C VAL A 19 17.59 14.10 7.80
N LYS A 20 18.15 14.46 6.65
CA LYS A 20 17.37 14.67 5.41
C LYS A 20 16.72 13.39 4.88
N LYS A 21 17.36 12.23 5.03
CA LYS A 21 16.77 10.92 4.68
C LYS A 21 15.62 10.55 5.60
N ASN A 22 15.71 10.91 6.88
CA ASN A 22 14.65 10.66 7.87
C ASN A 22 13.47 11.63 7.74
N ASN A 23 13.70 12.81 7.13
CA ASN A 23 12.65 13.79 6.85
C ASN A 23 11.96 13.59 5.49
N GLN A 24 12.41 12.65 4.70
CA GLN A 24 11.63 12.18 3.56
C GLN A 24 10.42 11.44 4.13
N THR A 25 9.34 12.16 4.19
CA THR A 25 8.05 11.77 4.69
C THR A 25 7.74 10.31 4.37
N ASP A 26 7.91 9.48 5.37
CA ASP A 26 7.39 8.13 5.32
C ASP A 26 5.86 8.24 5.39
N ILE A 27 5.22 8.24 4.22
CA ILE A 27 3.77 8.28 4.10
C ILE A 27 3.21 7.04 4.79
N SER A 28 2.31 7.23 5.76
CA SER A 28 1.72 6.11 6.49
C SER A 28 0.97 5.15 5.55
N PRO A 29 0.88 3.86 5.92
CA PRO A 29 0.09 2.91 5.12
C PRO A 29 -1.36 3.35 4.94
N GLU A 30 -1.95 3.94 5.95
CA GLU A 30 -3.31 4.48 5.87
C GLU A 30 -3.41 5.58 4.79
N LEU A 31 -2.46 6.51 4.77
CA LEU A 31 -2.45 7.57 3.77
C LEU A 31 -2.19 7.03 2.36
N GLN A 32 -1.30 6.06 2.22
CA GLN A 32 -1.10 5.36 0.94
C GLN A 32 -2.40 4.75 0.43
N ASN A 33 -3.14 4.08 1.30
CA ASN A 33 -4.44 3.51 0.96
C ASN A 33 -5.43 4.60 0.53
N LYS A 34 -5.50 5.71 1.25
CA LYS A 34 -6.36 6.86 0.89
C LYS A 34 -6.01 7.42 -0.49
N MET A 35 -4.73 7.52 -0.82
CA MET A 35 -4.28 7.95 -2.14
C MET A 35 -4.77 6.97 -3.22
N GLY A 36 -4.73 5.68 -2.95
CA GLY A 36 -5.31 4.67 -3.84
C GLY A 36 -6.80 4.90 -4.08
N VAL A 37 -7.56 5.14 -3.03
CA VAL A 37 -9.01 5.45 -3.11
C VAL A 37 -9.25 6.71 -3.95
N MET A 38 -8.43 7.74 -3.78
CA MET A 38 -8.55 8.98 -4.57
C MET A 38 -8.43 8.71 -6.06
N TYR A 39 -7.43 7.93 -6.47
CA TYR A 39 -7.26 7.57 -7.88
C TYR A 39 -8.34 6.61 -8.39
N ALA A 40 -8.81 5.70 -7.57
CA ALA A 40 -9.88 4.77 -7.97
C ALA A 40 -11.23 5.48 -8.17
N LYS A 41 -11.51 6.50 -7.38
CA LYS A 41 -12.79 7.23 -7.42
C LYS A 41 -12.72 8.57 -8.15
N GLY A 42 -11.53 9.03 -8.53
CA GLY A 42 -11.36 10.34 -9.16
C GLY A 42 -11.62 11.51 -8.21
N LEU A 43 -11.18 11.39 -6.96
CA LEU A 43 -11.37 12.44 -5.95
C LEU A 43 -10.24 13.48 -6.04
N GLY A 44 -10.48 14.57 -6.73
CA GLY A 44 -9.50 15.64 -6.95
C GLY A 44 -8.40 15.30 -7.97
N VAL A 45 -8.47 14.14 -8.59
CA VAL A 45 -7.57 13.67 -9.65
C VAL A 45 -8.39 12.91 -10.67
N GLU A 46 -7.87 12.72 -11.88
CA GLU A 46 -8.49 11.80 -12.84
C GLU A 46 -8.45 10.37 -12.33
N VAL A 47 -9.49 9.60 -12.61
CA VAL A 47 -9.50 8.16 -12.32
C VAL A 47 -8.33 7.48 -13.01
N ASP A 48 -7.55 6.76 -12.21
CA ASP A 48 -6.42 5.97 -12.70
C ASP A 48 -6.31 4.69 -11.86
N TYR A 49 -6.89 3.61 -12.34
CA TYR A 49 -6.90 2.33 -11.62
C TYR A 49 -5.52 1.73 -11.46
N HIS A 50 -4.61 1.99 -12.39
CA HIS A 50 -3.23 1.51 -12.29
C HIS A 50 -2.51 2.17 -11.11
N LYS A 51 -2.61 3.49 -10.99
CA LYS A 51 -2.07 4.23 -9.83
C LYS A 51 -2.75 3.82 -8.54
N ALA A 52 -4.07 3.63 -8.56
CA ALA A 52 -4.80 3.16 -7.39
C ALA A 52 -4.23 1.84 -6.90
N PHE A 53 -4.06 0.86 -7.79
CA PHE A 53 -3.49 -0.43 -7.46
C PHE A 53 -2.07 -0.32 -6.89
N GLU A 54 -1.22 0.53 -7.47
CA GLU A 54 0.14 0.76 -6.96
C GLU A 54 0.13 1.27 -5.51
N PHE A 55 -0.73 2.24 -5.21
CA PHE A 55 -0.86 2.79 -3.85
C PHE A 55 -1.42 1.75 -2.87
N TYR A 56 -2.45 1.01 -3.27
CA TYR A 56 -3.00 -0.08 -2.45
C TYR A 56 -1.92 -1.12 -2.16
N MET A 57 -1.14 -1.51 -3.15
CA MET A 57 -0.09 -2.51 -2.99
C MET A 57 1.01 -2.04 -2.02
N LYS A 58 1.45 -0.78 -2.13
CA LYS A 58 2.42 -0.20 -1.19
C LYS A 58 1.92 -0.28 0.25
N SER A 59 0.67 0.06 0.48
CA SER A 59 0.02 0.00 1.79
C SER A 59 -0.17 -1.44 2.27
N ALA A 60 -0.63 -2.32 1.38
CA ALA A 60 -0.90 -3.74 1.67
C ALA A 60 0.37 -4.49 2.08
N LEU A 61 1.50 -4.19 1.44
CA LEU A 61 2.80 -4.76 1.78
C LEU A 61 3.30 -4.31 3.17
N ARG A 62 2.77 -3.21 3.68
CA ARG A 62 3.01 -2.73 5.05
C ARG A 62 1.96 -3.25 6.03
N ASN A 63 1.27 -4.29 5.66
CA ASN A 63 0.30 -5.03 6.48
C ASN A 63 -0.97 -4.25 6.86
N TYR A 64 -1.36 -3.26 6.08
CA TYR A 64 -2.59 -2.51 6.30
C TYR A 64 -3.79 -3.30 5.72
N ALA A 65 -4.66 -3.80 6.60
CA ALA A 65 -5.73 -4.73 6.22
C ALA A 65 -6.70 -4.16 5.18
N GLN A 66 -7.11 -2.90 5.31
CA GLN A 66 -7.99 -2.26 4.34
C GLN A 66 -7.37 -2.23 2.94
N ALA A 67 -6.07 -1.96 2.85
CA ALA A 67 -5.35 -1.97 1.58
C ALA A 67 -5.23 -3.39 1.01
N GLN A 68 -5.00 -4.38 1.84
CA GLN A 68 -5.00 -5.79 1.41
C GLN A 68 -6.33 -6.19 0.81
N ASN A 69 -7.44 -5.78 1.44
CA ASN A 69 -8.79 -5.97 0.89
C ASN A 69 -8.96 -5.25 -0.46
N ASN A 70 -8.47 -4.03 -0.59
CA ASN A 70 -8.54 -3.26 -1.83
C ASN A 70 -7.70 -3.87 -2.95
N VAL A 71 -6.51 -4.39 -2.65
CA VAL A 71 -5.68 -5.13 -3.62
C VAL A 71 -6.43 -6.36 -4.12
N ALA A 72 -7.04 -7.13 -3.20
CA ALA A 72 -7.83 -8.29 -3.56
C ALA A 72 -9.00 -7.92 -4.48
N PHE A 73 -9.70 -6.84 -4.17
CA PHE A 73 -10.79 -6.33 -5.01
C PHE A 73 -10.30 -5.97 -6.43
N CYS A 74 -9.13 -5.37 -6.56
CA CYS A 74 -8.52 -5.07 -7.86
C CYS A 74 -8.30 -6.35 -8.66
N TYR A 75 -7.83 -7.42 -8.04
CA TYR A 75 -7.66 -8.71 -8.71
C TYR A 75 -9.00 -9.36 -9.10
N VAL A 76 -10.05 -9.18 -8.32
CA VAL A 76 -11.40 -9.69 -8.67
C VAL A 76 -11.98 -8.93 -9.84
N SER A 77 -11.86 -7.60 -9.84
CA SER A 77 -12.49 -6.71 -10.82
C SER A 77 -11.65 -6.47 -12.08
N GLY A 78 -10.35 -6.70 -12.02
CA GLY A 78 -9.43 -6.35 -13.10
C GLY A 78 -9.14 -4.85 -13.19
N GLN A 79 -9.34 -4.11 -12.10
CA GLN A 79 -9.05 -2.68 -12.05
C GLN A 79 -7.56 -2.45 -11.76
N GLY A 80 -6.83 -1.92 -12.74
CA GLY A 80 -5.41 -1.60 -12.61
C GLY A 80 -4.47 -2.81 -12.65
N VAL A 81 -5.00 -4.02 -12.72
CA VAL A 81 -4.25 -5.27 -12.78
C VAL A 81 -5.11 -6.32 -13.48
N LYS A 82 -4.48 -7.32 -14.07
CA LYS A 82 -5.19 -8.44 -14.68
C LYS A 82 -5.95 -9.24 -13.62
N LYS A 83 -7.19 -9.61 -13.90
CA LYS A 83 -8.00 -10.48 -13.03
C LYS A 83 -7.25 -11.74 -12.65
N ASP A 84 -7.25 -12.04 -11.35
CA ASP A 84 -6.65 -13.27 -10.82
C ASP A 84 -7.33 -13.60 -9.49
N TYR A 85 -8.28 -14.54 -9.53
CA TYR A 85 -9.04 -14.91 -8.34
C TYR A 85 -8.18 -15.60 -7.27
N SER A 86 -7.14 -16.32 -7.67
CA SER A 86 -6.22 -16.95 -6.71
C SER A 86 -5.46 -15.89 -5.90
N LYS A 87 -4.93 -14.88 -6.58
CA LYS A 87 -4.25 -13.75 -5.91
C LYS A 87 -5.21 -12.93 -5.06
N ALA A 88 -6.43 -12.72 -5.54
CA ALA A 88 -7.46 -12.05 -4.75
C ALA A 88 -7.70 -12.79 -3.44
N MET A 89 -7.87 -14.10 -3.48
CA MET A 89 -8.09 -14.92 -2.29
C MET A 89 -6.92 -14.81 -1.31
N GLU A 90 -5.68 -14.84 -1.79
CA GLU A 90 -4.50 -14.69 -0.94
C GLU A 90 -4.54 -13.37 -0.16
N TRP A 91 -4.86 -12.26 -0.83
CA TRP A 91 -4.93 -10.94 -0.21
C TRP A 91 -6.13 -10.79 0.72
N TYR A 92 -7.30 -11.32 0.34
CA TYR A 92 -8.46 -11.34 1.25
C TYR A 92 -8.16 -12.13 2.53
N LEU A 93 -7.48 -13.26 2.43
CA LEU A 93 -7.10 -14.07 3.60
C LEU A 93 -6.16 -13.31 4.53
N LYS A 94 -5.19 -12.57 3.98
CA LYS A 94 -4.30 -11.73 4.79
C LYS A 94 -5.07 -10.68 5.58
N ALA A 95 -6.01 -9.99 4.94
CA ALA A 95 -6.85 -9.00 5.62
C ALA A 95 -7.77 -9.66 6.65
N ALA A 96 -8.39 -10.79 6.30
CA ALA A 96 -9.29 -11.53 7.18
C ALA A 96 -8.59 -12.03 8.45
N GLN A 97 -7.31 -12.41 8.37
CA GLN A 97 -6.50 -12.79 9.52
C GLN A 97 -6.30 -11.64 10.52
N GLN A 98 -6.48 -10.40 10.08
CA GLN A 98 -6.46 -9.21 10.93
C GLN A 98 -7.86 -8.82 11.42
N ASN A 99 -8.83 -9.73 11.36
CA ASN A 99 -10.24 -9.50 11.72
C ASN A 99 -10.93 -8.42 10.87
N HIS A 100 -10.52 -8.26 9.63
CA HIS A 100 -11.15 -7.32 8.70
C HIS A 100 -12.46 -7.89 8.18
N ALA A 101 -13.59 -7.40 8.68
CA ALA A 101 -14.92 -7.96 8.44
C ALA A 101 -15.31 -7.95 6.96
N GLU A 102 -15.01 -6.89 6.23
CA GLU A 102 -15.31 -6.79 4.79
C GLU A 102 -14.57 -7.87 3.99
N ALA A 103 -13.29 -8.12 4.31
CA ALA A 103 -12.52 -9.17 3.66
C ALA A 103 -13.09 -10.56 3.96
N GLN A 104 -13.53 -10.81 5.19
CA GLN A 104 -14.18 -12.07 5.57
C GLN A 104 -15.46 -12.29 4.76
N ASN A 105 -16.28 -11.26 4.58
CA ASN A 105 -17.47 -11.30 3.75
C ASN A 105 -17.12 -11.55 2.28
N ASN A 106 -16.10 -10.87 1.77
CA ASN A 106 -15.67 -11.03 0.37
C ASN A 106 -15.16 -12.42 0.07
N ILE A 107 -14.52 -13.08 1.02
CA ILE A 107 -14.12 -14.50 0.89
C ILE A 107 -15.36 -15.37 0.71
N GLY A 108 -16.40 -15.16 1.52
CA GLY A 108 -17.65 -15.88 1.39
C GLY A 108 -18.30 -15.73 0.01
N VAL A 109 -18.35 -14.50 -0.50
CA VAL A 109 -18.87 -14.21 -1.84
C VAL A 109 -18.06 -14.90 -2.93
N MET A 110 -16.74 -14.95 -2.80
CA MET A 110 -15.88 -15.65 -3.77
C MET A 110 -16.12 -17.16 -3.79
N TYR A 111 -16.34 -17.79 -2.63
CA TYR A 111 -16.68 -19.21 -2.56
C TYR A 111 -18.04 -19.50 -3.20
N GLU A 112 -19.04 -18.66 -2.99
CA GLU A 112 -20.35 -18.80 -3.63
C GLU A 112 -20.25 -18.72 -5.16
N LYS A 113 -19.46 -17.80 -5.69
CA LYS A 113 -19.23 -17.66 -7.13
C LYS A 113 -18.48 -18.86 -7.73
N ALA A 114 -17.57 -19.46 -6.97
CA ALA A 114 -16.80 -20.62 -7.41
C ALA A 114 -17.67 -21.89 -7.50
N GLU A 115 -18.68 -22.02 -6.62
CA GLU A 115 -19.63 -23.15 -6.61
C GLU A 115 -20.78 -22.98 -7.63
N GLY A 116 -21.07 -21.74 -8.01
CA GLY A 116 -22.09 -21.40 -8.98
C GLY A 116 -21.59 -21.30 -10.39
#